data_d88ca5f0cd0d786768934ef80ebe1ddf
#
_entry.id   d88ca5f0cd0d786768934ef80ebe1ddf
#
_cell.length_a   1.000
_cell.length_b   1.000
_cell.length_c   1.000
_cell.angle_alpha   90.00
_cell.angle_beta   90.00
_cell.angle_gamma   90.00
#
_symmetry.space_group_name_H-M   'P 1'
#
loop_
_entity.id
_entity.type
_entity.pdbx_description
1 polymer ?
#
loop_
_entity_poly.entity_id
_entity_poly.type
_entity_poly.pdbx_seq_one_letter_code
_entity_poly.pdbx_strand_id
1 'polypeptide(L)'
;ETETTVAFKDTAPAAPLHVLVVPRRHIDDASKLTAEDGPVLADMMVAARAVADQAGLAGPDRGYRLVFNIGPDAMNSIPHLHLHVLGGEPLKGHFITS
;
A
#
# COMPACT_ATOMS: atom_id res chain seq x y z
N GLU A 1 3.82 -12.48 0.86
CA GLU A 1 4.62 -12.56 -0.38
C GLU A 1 3.99 -13.55 -1.35
N THR A 2 3.85 -13.17 -2.61
CA THR A 2 3.29 -14.01 -3.66
C THR A 2 4.22 -14.01 -4.86
N GLU A 3 3.81 -14.68 -5.95
CA GLU A 3 4.58 -14.67 -7.19
C GLU A 3 4.70 -13.28 -7.80
N THR A 4 3.70 -12.42 -7.60
CA THR A 4 3.60 -11.13 -8.27
C THR A 4 3.85 -9.95 -7.34
N THR A 5 3.75 -10.13 -6.02
CA THR A 5 3.83 -9.04 -5.05
C THR A 5 4.71 -9.41 -3.86
N VAL A 6 5.27 -8.38 -3.24
CA VAL A 6 6.01 -8.47 -1.97
C VAL A 6 5.42 -7.44 -1.01
N ALA A 7 5.23 -7.85 0.24
CA ALA A 7 4.75 -6.95 1.30
C ALA A 7 5.78 -6.89 2.43
N PHE A 8 6.05 -5.69 2.93
CA PHE A 8 7.02 -5.51 4.03
C PHE A 8 6.66 -4.27 4.85
N LYS A 9 7.07 -4.29 6.12
CA LYS A 9 6.79 -3.17 7.01
C LYS A 9 7.59 -1.94 6.62
N ASP A 10 6.95 -0.76 6.74
CA ASP A 10 7.66 0.51 6.56
C ASP A 10 8.61 0.72 7.74
N THR A 11 9.83 1.17 7.46
CA THR A 11 10.84 1.42 8.49
C THR A 11 10.57 2.69 9.29
N ALA A 12 9.74 3.60 8.76
CA ALA A 12 9.33 4.83 9.43
C ALA A 12 7.80 4.90 9.45
N PRO A 13 7.14 4.03 10.24
CA PRO A 13 5.70 3.86 10.16
C PRO A 13 4.93 5.11 10.59
N ALA A 14 3.87 5.42 9.84
CA ALA A 14 2.95 6.51 10.16
C ALA A 14 1.74 6.04 10.98
N ALA A 15 1.62 4.74 11.23
CA ALA A 15 0.52 4.14 11.98
C ALA A 15 0.99 2.83 12.61
N PRO A 16 0.25 2.26 13.60
CA PRO A 16 0.64 0.97 14.21
C PRO A 16 0.80 -0.15 13.19
N LEU A 17 -0.07 -0.21 12.18
CA LEU A 17 0.15 -1.02 11.00
C LEU A 17 0.53 -0.09 9.86
N HIS A 18 1.70 -0.28 9.29
CA HIS A 18 2.11 0.43 8.09
C HIS A 18 2.95 -0.51 7.24
N VAL A 19 2.35 -1.08 6.22
CA VAL A 19 2.96 -2.06 5.33
C VAL A 19 2.96 -1.51 3.91
N LEU A 20 4.03 -1.76 3.18
CA LEU A 20 4.13 -1.45 1.76
C LEU A 20 3.90 -2.73 0.96
N VAL A 21 3.05 -2.65 -0.04
CA VAL A 21 2.84 -3.71 -1.01
C VAL A 21 3.38 -3.25 -2.35
N VAL A 22 4.31 -4.00 -2.91
CA VAL A 22 4.95 -3.66 -4.18
C VAL A 22 4.81 -4.79 -5.18
N PRO A 23 4.67 -4.49 -6.47
CA PRO A 23 4.73 -5.52 -7.49
C PRO A 23 6.19 -5.91 -7.72
N ARG A 24 6.42 -7.16 -8.11
CA ARG A 24 7.78 -7.58 -8.48
C ARG A 24 8.21 -6.94 -9.79
N ARG A 25 7.28 -6.72 -10.70
CA ARG A 25 7.55 -6.00 -11.95
C ARG A 25 7.78 -4.52 -11.62
N HIS A 26 8.80 -3.91 -12.21
CA HIS A 26 9.09 -2.51 -11.98
C HIS A 26 8.08 -1.60 -12.69
N ILE A 27 7.43 -0.75 -11.93
CA ILE A 27 6.55 0.34 -12.40
C ILE A 27 6.94 1.54 -11.53
N ASP A 28 7.22 2.69 -12.15
CA ASP A 28 7.75 3.84 -11.42
C ASP A 28 6.77 4.35 -10.35
N ASP A 29 5.52 4.59 -10.74
CA ASP A 29 4.45 4.97 -9.82
C ASP A 29 3.09 4.74 -10.50
N ALA A 30 2.01 5.05 -9.78
CA ALA A 30 0.66 4.77 -10.27
C ALA A 30 0.29 5.60 -11.51
N SER A 31 0.98 6.70 -11.78
CA SER A 31 0.72 7.50 -12.99
C SER A 31 1.16 6.77 -14.27
N LYS A 32 1.95 5.72 -14.15
CA LYS A 32 2.42 4.91 -15.28
C LYS A 32 1.55 3.69 -15.53
N LEU A 33 0.51 3.47 -14.72
CA LEU A 33 -0.38 2.33 -14.91
C LEU A 33 -1.25 2.51 -16.16
N THR A 34 -1.48 1.38 -16.84
CA THR A 34 -2.40 1.32 -17.98
C THR A 34 -3.44 0.25 -17.69
N ALA A 35 -4.45 0.15 -18.56
CA ALA A 35 -5.47 -0.88 -18.42
C ALA A 35 -4.88 -2.30 -18.45
N GLU A 36 -3.74 -2.47 -19.12
CA GLU A 36 -3.06 -3.78 -19.18
C GLU A 36 -2.45 -4.18 -17.86
N ASP A 37 -2.25 -3.24 -16.94
CA ASP A 37 -1.72 -3.50 -15.60
C ASP A 37 -2.82 -3.89 -14.60
N GLY A 38 -4.06 -4.04 -15.07
CA GLY A 38 -5.18 -4.43 -14.21
C GLY A 38 -4.90 -5.65 -13.33
N PRO A 39 -4.38 -6.76 -13.89
CA PRO A 39 -4.06 -7.94 -13.08
C PRO A 39 -3.02 -7.66 -11.98
N VAL A 40 -1.99 -6.88 -12.26
CA VAL A 40 -0.97 -6.51 -11.27
C VAL A 40 -1.61 -5.69 -10.16
N LEU A 41 -2.43 -4.70 -10.52
CA LEU A 41 -3.11 -3.86 -9.54
C LEU A 41 -4.07 -4.68 -8.67
N ALA A 42 -4.82 -5.61 -9.27
CA ALA A 42 -5.71 -6.49 -8.53
C ALA A 42 -4.92 -7.36 -7.53
N ASP A 43 -3.77 -7.90 -7.94
CA ASP A 43 -2.92 -8.69 -7.06
C ASP A 43 -2.42 -7.87 -5.88
N MET A 44 -2.05 -6.60 -6.11
CA MET A 44 -1.63 -5.70 -5.03
C MET A 44 -2.77 -5.45 -4.04
N MET A 45 -3.98 -5.24 -4.52
CA MET A 45 -5.15 -5.01 -3.68
C MET A 45 -5.49 -6.25 -2.84
N VAL A 46 -5.41 -7.43 -3.44
CA VAL A 46 -5.65 -8.69 -2.72
C VAL A 46 -4.58 -8.89 -1.65
N ALA A 47 -3.31 -8.62 -1.97
CA ALA A 47 -2.22 -8.71 -1.00
C ALA A 47 -2.42 -7.74 0.16
N ALA A 48 -2.84 -6.51 -0.13
CA ALA A 48 -3.12 -5.51 0.90
C ALA A 48 -4.26 -5.97 1.84
N ARG A 49 -5.32 -6.53 1.26
CA ARG A 49 -6.41 -7.07 2.06
C ARG A 49 -5.94 -8.20 2.95
N ALA A 50 -5.11 -9.10 2.45
CA ALA A 50 -4.58 -10.20 3.25
C ALA A 50 -3.75 -9.70 4.42
N VAL A 51 -2.94 -8.66 4.22
CA VAL A 51 -2.17 -8.03 5.30
C VAL A 51 -3.10 -7.48 6.38
N ALA A 52 -4.15 -6.77 5.98
CA ALA A 52 -5.12 -6.19 6.92
C ALA A 52 -5.88 -7.28 7.68
N ASP A 53 -6.27 -8.35 7.00
CA ASP A 53 -6.96 -9.48 7.62
C ASP A 53 -6.08 -10.14 8.69
N GLN A 54 -4.81 -10.36 8.37
CA GLN A 54 -3.85 -10.95 9.30
C GLN A 54 -3.60 -10.06 10.52
N ALA A 55 -3.73 -8.74 10.33
CA ALA A 55 -3.56 -7.77 11.43
C ALA A 55 -4.85 -7.58 12.25
N GLY A 56 -5.93 -8.29 11.93
CA GLY A 56 -7.17 -8.21 12.65
C GLY A 56 -8.02 -6.99 12.31
N LEU A 57 -7.83 -6.38 11.13
CA LEU A 57 -8.50 -5.14 10.76
C LEU A 57 -9.72 -5.33 9.88
N ALA A 58 -10.16 -6.57 9.66
CA ALA A 58 -11.28 -6.88 8.77
C ALA A 58 -12.65 -6.80 9.45
N GLY A 59 -12.71 -6.65 10.77
CA GLY A 59 -13.97 -6.63 11.51
C GLY A 59 -14.79 -5.36 11.26
N PRO A 60 -16.09 -5.39 11.63
CA PRO A 60 -16.99 -4.25 11.32
C PRO A 60 -16.64 -2.96 12.06
N ASP A 61 -15.92 -3.07 13.20
CA ASP A 61 -15.49 -1.91 13.98
C ASP A 61 -14.04 -1.52 13.69
N ARG A 62 -13.44 -2.14 12.69
CA ARG A 62 -12.07 -1.88 12.29
C ARG A 62 -12.04 -1.35 10.86
N GLY A 63 -10.88 -1.22 10.31
CA GLY A 63 -10.71 -0.79 8.94
C GLY A 63 -9.27 -0.40 8.70
N TYR A 64 -8.98 0.01 7.48
CA TYR A 64 -7.63 0.38 7.10
C TYR A 64 -7.69 1.31 5.89
N ARG A 65 -6.58 1.99 5.65
CA ARG A 65 -6.47 2.93 4.54
C ARG A 65 -5.44 2.43 3.55
N LEU A 66 -5.76 2.56 2.28
CA LEU A 66 -4.85 2.23 1.18
C LEU A 66 -4.49 3.52 0.45
N VAL A 67 -3.21 3.76 0.23
CA VAL A 67 -2.74 5.01 -0.37
C VAL A 67 -1.66 4.73 -1.40
N PHE A 68 -1.83 5.32 -2.60
CA PHE A 68 -0.77 5.52 -3.56
C PHE A 68 -0.40 7.00 -3.57
N ASN A 69 0.87 7.31 -3.36
CA ASN A 69 1.38 8.66 -3.53
C ASN A 69 2.00 8.79 -4.92
N ILE A 70 1.67 9.85 -5.64
CA ILE A 70 2.10 10.06 -7.00
C ILE A 70 2.72 11.45 -7.11
N GLY A 71 4.00 11.50 -7.42
CA GLY A 71 4.69 12.74 -7.73
C GLY A 71 5.14 13.55 -6.52
N PRO A 72 5.79 14.69 -6.77
CA PRO A 72 6.42 15.48 -5.70
C PRO A 72 5.43 16.10 -4.72
N ASP A 73 4.28 16.56 -5.20
CA ASP A 73 3.29 17.19 -4.32
C ASP A 73 2.67 16.21 -3.34
N ALA A 74 2.66 14.91 -3.67
CA ALA A 74 2.23 13.86 -2.76
C ALA A 74 3.38 13.32 -1.91
N MET A 75 4.56 13.94 -2.00
CA MET A 75 5.76 13.56 -1.26
C MET A 75 6.27 12.16 -1.59
N ASN A 76 6.00 11.68 -2.79
CA ASN A 76 6.54 10.39 -3.23
C ASN A 76 8.04 10.52 -3.51
N SER A 77 8.85 9.73 -2.79
CA SER A 77 10.30 9.74 -2.94
C SER A 77 10.87 8.40 -3.43
N ILE A 78 10.01 7.42 -3.64
CA ILE A 78 10.42 6.06 -4.01
C ILE A 78 10.04 5.80 -5.48
N PRO A 79 11.02 5.60 -6.39
CA PRO A 79 10.74 5.41 -7.82
C PRO A 79 10.35 3.96 -8.14
N HIS A 80 9.44 3.40 -7.37
CA HIS A 80 8.89 2.06 -7.57
C HIS A 80 7.48 2.05 -6.99
N LEU A 81 6.51 1.62 -7.78
CA LEU A 81 5.12 1.58 -7.37
C LEU A 81 4.97 0.86 -6.03
N HIS A 82 4.34 1.52 -5.07
CA HIS A 82 4.08 0.91 -3.77
C HIS A 82 2.75 1.41 -3.22
N LEU A 83 2.02 0.48 -2.61
CA LEU A 83 0.73 0.73 -1.99
C LEU A 83 0.93 0.71 -0.48
N HIS A 84 0.59 1.81 0.18
CA HIS A 84 0.60 1.87 1.64
C HIS A 84 -0.66 1.23 2.20
N VAL A 85 -0.49 0.36 3.18
CA VAL A 85 -1.57 -0.21 3.98
C VAL A 85 -1.39 0.31 5.41
N LEU A 86 -2.36 1.09 5.88
CA LEU A 86 -2.28 1.78 7.17
C LEU A 86 -3.48 1.42 8.03
N GLY A 87 -3.24 1.17 9.31
CA GLY A 87 -4.34 0.87 10.23
C GLY A 87 -3.85 0.69 11.66
N GLY A 88 -4.73 0.15 12.48
CA GLY A 88 -4.43 -0.15 13.87
C GLY A 88 -4.91 0.92 14.85
N GLU A 89 -5.35 2.06 14.36
CA GLU A 89 -5.94 3.16 15.13
C GLU A 89 -6.71 4.08 14.18
N PRO A 90 -7.57 4.96 14.69
CA PRO A 90 -8.22 5.97 13.82
C PRO A 90 -7.17 6.84 13.13
N LEU A 91 -7.23 6.87 11.80
CA LEU A 91 -6.21 7.54 10.97
C LEU A 91 -6.67 8.95 10.59
N LYS A 92 -6.74 9.86 11.53
CA LYS A 92 -7.28 11.20 11.31
C LYS A 92 -6.51 11.97 10.23
N GLY A 93 -5.42 12.61 10.59
CA GLY A 93 -4.60 13.40 9.68
C GLY A 93 -3.22 12.80 9.46
N HIS A 94 -3.15 11.48 9.34
CA HIS A 94 -1.86 10.80 9.15
C HIS A 94 -1.28 11.14 7.79
N PHE A 95 -0.08 11.70 7.76
CA PHE A 95 0.64 12.01 6.55
C PHE A 95 1.63 10.90 6.22
N ILE A 96 1.80 10.64 4.93
CA ILE A 96 2.73 9.63 4.41
C ILE A 96 3.67 10.35 3.46
N THR A 97 4.97 10.24 3.70
CA THR A 97 5.99 11.00 2.96
C THR A 97 6.83 10.15 2.02
N SER A 98 6.37 8.97 1.70
CA SER A 98 7.13 8.11 0.77
C SER A 98 6.27 7.40 -0.26
#